data_189d245840d12e30dc5ea60ed42fffd8
#
_entry.id   189d245840d12e30dc5ea60ed42fffd8
#
_cell.length_a   1.000
_cell.length_b   1.000
_cell.length_c   1.000
_cell.angle_alpha   90.00
_cell.angle_beta   90.00
_cell.angle_gamma   90.00
#
_symmetry.space_group_name_H-M   'P 1'
#
loop_
_entity.id
_entity.type
_entity.pdbx_description
1 polymer ?
#
loop_
_entity_poly.entity_id
_entity_poly.type
_entity_poly.pdbx_seq_one_letter_code
_entity_poly.pdbx_strand_id
1 'polypeptide(L)'
;MHSKKTFPNRTGWVTKFAVAFRGVQCGICGHNSFTVHFTIALLVMISATLLQVNRLEWCLLIISIVGVLTAELFNSALETMALAIDKDFNSRLADALDIASGAVLIAAVGAACLGLLVLGTRLWILLDPV
;
A
#
# COMPACT_ATOMS: atom_id res chain seq x y z
N MET A 1 -24.16 -18.41 28.49
CA MET A 1 -24.29 -16.93 28.64
C MET A 1 -23.19 -16.30 27.75
N HIS A 2 -23.54 -15.97 26.47
CA HIS A 2 -22.57 -15.37 25.53
C HIS A 2 -22.40 -13.88 25.85
N SER A 3 -21.26 -13.53 26.43
CA SER A 3 -20.88 -12.12 26.61
C SER A 3 -20.75 -11.49 25.23
N LYS A 4 -21.68 -10.61 24.85
CA LYS A 4 -21.56 -9.75 23.67
C LYS A 4 -20.36 -8.84 23.89
N LYS A 5 -19.22 -9.16 23.30
CA LYS A 5 -18.11 -8.22 23.19
C LYS A 5 -18.56 -7.09 22.27
N THR A 6 -18.95 -5.97 22.83
CA THR A 6 -19.22 -4.73 22.11
C THR A 6 -17.89 -4.13 21.60
N PHE A 7 -17.93 -3.58 20.38
CA PHE A 7 -16.78 -2.85 19.86
C PHE A 7 -16.40 -1.71 20.81
N PRO A 8 -15.11 -1.49 21.10
CA PRO A 8 -14.68 -0.42 22.02
C PRO A 8 -15.13 0.96 21.49
N ASN A 9 -15.61 1.81 22.38
CA ASN A 9 -16.02 3.17 22.05
C ASN A 9 -14.80 4.00 21.62
N ARG A 10 -14.79 4.47 20.35
CA ARG A 10 -13.65 5.14 19.71
C ARG A 10 -13.89 6.65 19.56
N THR A 11 -14.21 7.35 20.64
CA THR A 11 -14.70 8.74 20.60
C THR A 11 -13.63 9.82 20.62
N GLY A 12 -12.40 9.56 21.07
CA GLY A 12 -11.34 10.58 21.14
C GLY A 12 -10.45 10.61 19.89
N TRP A 13 -9.96 11.80 19.46
CA TRP A 13 -9.02 11.95 18.34
C TRP A 13 -7.73 11.14 18.56
N VAL A 14 -7.15 11.16 19.77
CA VAL A 14 -5.97 10.36 20.13
C VAL A 14 -6.24 8.87 19.94
N THR A 15 -7.40 8.40 20.39
CA THR A 15 -7.82 7.01 20.22
C THR A 15 -7.98 6.64 18.73
N LYS A 16 -8.52 7.54 17.91
CA LYS A 16 -8.64 7.32 16.45
C LYS A 16 -7.29 7.17 15.79
N PHE A 17 -6.32 8.03 16.10
CA PHE A 17 -4.96 7.91 15.56
C PHE A 17 -4.25 6.65 16.05
N ALA A 18 -4.36 6.31 17.34
CA ALA A 18 -3.78 5.08 17.88
C ALA A 18 -4.33 3.82 17.20
N VAL A 19 -5.65 3.80 16.96
CA VAL A 19 -6.31 2.69 16.24
C VAL A 19 -5.89 2.63 14.77
N ALA A 20 -5.76 3.78 14.10
CA ALA A 20 -5.29 3.83 12.73
C ALA A 20 -3.84 3.31 12.61
N PHE A 21 -2.95 3.74 13.50
CA PHE A 21 -1.58 3.27 13.54
C PHE A 21 -1.49 1.75 13.82
N ARG A 22 -2.30 1.25 14.75
CA ARG A 22 -2.40 -0.19 14.99
C ARG A 22 -2.91 -0.95 13.76
N GLY A 23 -3.87 -0.37 13.01
CA GLY A 23 -4.37 -0.93 11.76
C GLY A 23 -3.26 -1.08 10.73
N VAL A 24 -2.43 -0.05 10.55
CA VAL A 24 -1.25 -0.09 9.68
C VAL A 24 -0.29 -1.19 10.12
N GLN A 25 0.03 -1.27 11.41
CA GLN A 25 0.90 -2.32 11.94
C GLN A 25 0.35 -3.73 11.68
N CYS A 26 -0.95 -3.94 11.88
CA CYS A 26 -1.58 -5.23 11.62
C CYS A 26 -1.51 -5.61 10.13
N GLY A 27 -1.72 -4.66 9.22
CA GLY A 27 -1.61 -4.88 7.78
C GLY A 27 -0.18 -5.24 7.36
N ILE A 28 0.83 -4.55 7.91
CA ILE A 28 2.25 -4.81 7.61
C ILE A 28 2.69 -6.18 8.13
N CYS A 29 2.37 -6.53 9.37
CA CYS A 29 2.86 -7.75 10.03
C CYS A 29 2.16 -9.03 9.55
N GLY A 30 1.02 -8.92 8.87
CA GLY A 30 0.20 -10.07 8.48
C GLY A 30 0.44 -10.60 7.06
N HIS A 31 1.09 -9.83 6.18
CA HIS A 31 1.12 -10.12 4.74
C HIS A 31 2.50 -9.91 4.12
N ASN A 32 3.03 -10.97 3.47
CA ASN A 32 4.34 -10.94 2.81
C ASN A 32 4.38 -9.97 1.61
N SER A 33 3.25 -9.74 0.93
CA SER A 33 3.13 -8.80 -0.19
C SER A 33 3.48 -7.37 0.22
N PHE A 34 3.13 -6.96 1.44
CA PHE A 34 3.48 -5.64 1.96
C PHE A 34 5.00 -5.42 2.03
N THR A 35 5.75 -6.46 2.39
CA THR A 35 7.22 -6.41 2.44
C THR A 35 7.81 -6.11 1.06
N VAL A 36 7.26 -6.71 0.00
CA VAL A 36 7.72 -6.47 -1.38
C VAL A 36 7.50 -5.00 -1.77
N HIS A 37 6.28 -4.48 -1.58
CA HIS A 37 5.96 -3.08 -1.92
C HIS A 37 6.78 -2.08 -1.11
N PHE A 38 7.01 -2.37 0.18
CA PHE A 38 7.83 -1.52 1.04
C PHE A 38 9.30 -1.52 0.60
N THR A 39 9.85 -2.69 0.22
CA THR A 39 11.23 -2.79 -0.29
C THR A 39 11.39 -2.01 -1.59
N ILE A 40 10.44 -2.15 -2.53
CA ILE A 40 10.45 -1.38 -3.79
C ILE A 40 10.37 0.12 -3.51
N ALA A 41 9.47 0.55 -2.61
CA ALA A 41 9.34 1.95 -2.23
C ALA A 41 10.66 2.51 -1.67
N LEU A 42 11.35 1.76 -0.82
CA LEU A 42 12.65 2.15 -0.27
C LEU A 42 13.70 2.30 -1.38
N LEU A 43 13.77 1.35 -2.32
CA LEU A 43 14.68 1.43 -3.46
C LEU A 43 14.40 2.66 -4.34
N VAL A 44 13.12 2.95 -4.61
CA VAL A 44 12.71 4.15 -5.36
C VAL A 44 13.14 5.43 -4.63
N MET A 45 12.94 5.52 -3.30
CA MET A 45 13.34 6.67 -2.49
C MET A 45 14.86 6.90 -2.51
N ILE A 46 15.63 5.81 -2.39
CA ILE A 46 17.10 5.86 -2.49
C ILE A 46 17.53 6.35 -3.87
N SER A 47 16.97 5.76 -4.94
CA SER A 47 17.28 6.14 -6.33
C SER A 47 16.92 7.59 -6.61
N ALA A 48 15.76 8.05 -6.15
CA ALA A 48 15.32 9.44 -6.30
C ALA A 48 16.27 10.43 -5.61
N THR A 49 16.79 10.05 -4.43
CA THR A 49 17.78 10.86 -3.71
C THR A 49 19.11 10.94 -4.47
N LEU A 50 19.60 9.79 -4.95
CA LEU A 50 20.88 9.73 -5.71
C LEU A 50 20.80 10.48 -7.04
N LEU A 51 19.66 10.40 -7.73
CA LEU A 51 19.42 11.06 -9.02
C LEU A 51 18.98 12.54 -8.86
N GLN A 52 18.90 13.05 -7.64
CA GLN A 52 18.56 14.42 -7.32
C GLN A 52 17.28 14.89 -8.02
N VAL A 53 16.21 14.11 -7.93
CA VAL A 53 14.91 14.45 -8.52
C VAL A 53 14.38 15.77 -7.95
N ASN A 54 13.64 16.54 -8.75
CA ASN A 54 13.08 17.82 -8.35
C ASN A 54 11.85 17.67 -7.44
N ARG A 55 11.34 18.79 -6.90
CA ARG A 55 10.20 18.78 -5.95
C ARG A 55 8.93 18.16 -6.54
N LEU A 56 8.63 18.43 -7.80
CA LEU A 56 7.44 17.87 -8.45
C LEU A 56 7.57 16.36 -8.62
N GLU A 57 8.74 15.88 -9.06
CA GLU A 57 9.06 14.47 -9.19
C GLU A 57 8.95 13.73 -7.84
N TRP A 58 9.44 14.35 -6.76
CA TRP A 58 9.25 13.85 -5.39
C TRP A 58 7.78 13.69 -5.04
N CYS A 59 6.95 14.70 -5.31
CA CYS A 59 5.51 14.61 -5.06
C CYS A 59 4.87 13.46 -5.83
N LEU A 60 5.22 13.30 -7.10
CA LEU A 60 4.69 12.23 -7.94
C LEU A 60 5.08 10.84 -7.42
N LEU A 61 6.35 10.64 -7.05
CA LEU A 61 6.84 9.37 -6.50
C LEU A 61 6.19 9.05 -5.15
N ILE A 62 6.08 10.02 -4.25
CA ILE A 62 5.46 9.84 -2.93
C ILE A 62 3.98 9.49 -3.08
N ILE A 63 3.23 10.21 -3.93
CA ILE A 63 1.80 9.92 -4.17
C ILE A 63 1.62 8.51 -4.73
N SER A 64 2.48 8.08 -5.65
CA SER A 64 2.44 6.73 -6.21
C SER A 64 2.72 5.66 -5.15
N ILE A 65 3.75 5.83 -4.32
CA ILE A 65 4.08 4.92 -3.22
C ILE A 65 2.91 4.83 -2.24
N VAL A 66 2.37 5.98 -1.81
CA VAL A 66 1.23 6.03 -0.88
C VAL A 66 0.01 5.34 -1.50
N GLY A 67 -0.25 5.54 -2.79
CA GLY A 67 -1.35 4.90 -3.50
C GLY A 67 -1.25 3.37 -3.46
N VAL A 68 -0.09 2.80 -3.78
CA VAL A 68 0.15 1.34 -3.74
C VAL A 68 -0.01 0.80 -2.31
N LEU A 69 0.63 1.43 -1.33
CA LEU A 69 0.57 0.99 0.06
C LEU A 69 -0.86 1.08 0.63
N THR A 70 -1.64 2.08 0.22
CA THR A 70 -3.04 2.22 0.61
C THR A 70 -3.89 1.11 -0.01
N ALA A 71 -3.71 0.82 -1.30
CA ALA A 71 -4.42 -0.27 -1.97
C ALA A 71 -4.12 -1.62 -1.29
N GLU A 72 -2.86 -1.87 -0.94
CA GLU A 72 -2.42 -3.08 -0.24
C GLU A 72 -3.04 -3.20 1.16
N LEU A 73 -3.12 -2.09 1.92
CA LEU A 73 -3.80 -2.10 3.22
C LEU A 73 -5.29 -2.43 3.10
N PHE A 74 -5.97 -1.92 2.07
CA PHE A 74 -7.36 -2.26 1.81
C PHE A 74 -7.51 -3.73 1.41
N ASN A 75 -6.64 -4.25 0.55
CA ASN A 75 -6.63 -5.67 0.20
C ASN A 75 -6.46 -6.55 1.44
N SER A 76 -5.45 -6.27 2.28
CA SER A 76 -5.21 -7.00 3.53
C SER A 76 -6.39 -6.94 4.50
N ALA A 77 -7.09 -5.80 4.58
CA ALA A 77 -8.30 -5.66 5.40
C ALA A 77 -9.43 -6.53 4.88
N LEU A 78 -9.63 -6.62 3.56
CA LEU A 78 -10.65 -7.47 2.93
C LEU A 78 -10.34 -8.95 3.12
N GLU A 79 -9.08 -9.38 2.98
CA GLU A 79 -8.64 -10.75 3.27
C GLU A 79 -8.93 -11.13 4.74
N THR A 80 -8.58 -10.25 5.68
CA THR A 80 -8.86 -10.46 7.10
C THR A 80 -10.36 -10.55 7.38
N MET A 81 -11.16 -9.72 6.72
CA MET A 81 -12.61 -9.74 6.84
C MET A 81 -13.22 -11.01 6.23
N ALA A 82 -12.72 -11.46 5.09
CA ALA A 82 -13.15 -12.68 4.43
C ALA A 82 -12.98 -13.91 5.33
N LEU A 83 -11.82 -14.04 5.97
CA LEU A 83 -11.51 -15.11 6.92
C LEU A 83 -12.41 -15.09 8.17
N ALA A 84 -12.93 -13.92 8.54
CA ALA A 84 -13.83 -13.78 9.68
C ALA A 84 -15.30 -14.10 9.34
N ILE A 85 -15.69 -13.93 8.07
CA ILE A 85 -17.08 -14.14 7.61
C ILE A 85 -17.33 -15.61 7.30
N ASP A 86 -16.47 -16.24 6.51
CA ASP A 86 -16.63 -17.61 6.05
C ASP A 86 -15.29 -18.32 6.07
N LYS A 87 -15.30 -19.54 6.63
CA LYS A 87 -14.13 -20.43 6.64
C LYS A 87 -14.15 -21.43 5.49
N ASP A 88 -15.32 -21.60 4.87
CA ASP A 88 -15.53 -22.47 3.73
C ASP A 88 -15.40 -21.66 2.43
N PHE A 89 -15.21 -22.36 1.31
CA PHE A 89 -15.08 -21.72 0.02
C PHE A 89 -16.40 -21.06 -0.40
N ASN A 90 -16.36 -19.74 -0.63
CA ASN A 90 -17.48 -18.96 -1.13
C ASN A 90 -17.03 -18.21 -2.40
N SER A 91 -17.62 -18.53 -3.55
CA SER A 91 -17.22 -17.99 -4.84
C SER A 91 -17.31 -16.45 -4.92
N ARG A 92 -18.35 -15.86 -4.35
CA ARG A 92 -18.51 -14.38 -4.34
C ARG A 92 -17.45 -13.69 -3.47
N LEU A 93 -17.03 -14.36 -2.40
CA LEU A 93 -15.98 -13.86 -1.54
C LEU A 93 -14.62 -13.98 -2.23
N ALA A 94 -14.37 -15.07 -2.96
CA ALA A 94 -13.19 -15.23 -3.80
C ALA A 94 -13.13 -14.14 -4.89
N ASP A 95 -14.23 -13.91 -5.61
CA ASP A 95 -14.31 -12.83 -6.61
C ASP A 95 -13.99 -11.44 -6.01
N ALA A 96 -14.48 -11.16 -4.79
CA ALA A 96 -14.20 -9.89 -4.12
C ALA A 96 -12.72 -9.73 -3.76
N LEU A 97 -12.05 -10.79 -3.33
CA LEU A 97 -10.62 -10.81 -3.03
C LEU A 97 -9.78 -10.65 -4.31
N ASP A 98 -10.19 -11.28 -5.41
CA ASP A 98 -9.55 -11.15 -6.71
C ASP A 98 -9.64 -9.70 -7.22
N ILE A 99 -10.81 -9.06 -7.07
CA ILE A 99 -10.99 -7.63 -7.42
C ILE A 99 -10.08 -6.75 -6.57
N ALA A 100 -9.98 -7.02 -5.28
CA ALA A 100 -9.11 -6.25 -4.38
C ALA A 100 -7.63 -6.38 -4.77
N SER A 101 -7.18 -7.60 -5.06
CA SER A 101 -5.83 -7.87 -5.57
C SER A 101 -5.59 -7.20 -6.92
N GLY A 102 -6.60 -7.17 -7.81
CA GLY A 102 -6.57 -6.45 -9.08
C GLY A 102 -6.37 -4.95 -8.89
N ALA A 103 -6.98 -4.35 -7.87
CA ALA A 103 -6.77 -2.94 -7.56
C ALA A 103 -5.32 -2.65 -7.13
N VAL A 104 -4.71 -3.52 -6.34
CA VAL A 104 -3.27 -3.43 -6.00
C VAL A 104 -2.41 -3.51 -7.25
N LEU A 105 -2.70 -4.46 -8.14
CA LEU A 105 -1.96 -4.63 -9.39
C LEU A 105 -2.02 -3.36 -10.26
N ILE A 106 -3.20 -2.76 -10.43
CA ILE A 106 -3.36 -1.51 -11.20
C ILE A 106 -2.55 -0.37 -10.56
N ALA A 107 -2.63 -0.21 -9.25
CA ALA A 107 -1.86 0.80 -8.53
C ALA A 107 -0.35 0.59 -8.70
N ALA A 108 0.13 -0.65 -8.56
CA ALA A 108 1.54 -1.00 -8.69
C ALA A 108 2.07 -0.78 -10.12
N VAL A 109 1.31 -1.15 -11.15
CA VAL A 109 1.67 -0.91 -12.55
C VAL A 109 1.74 0.60 -12.84
N GLY A 110 0.76 1.38 -12.40
CA GLY A 110 0.76 2.83 -12.55
C GLY A 110 1.96 3.48 -11.85
N ALA A 111 2.27 3.06 -10.63
CA ALA A 111 3.43 3.54 -9.88
C ALA A 111 4.76 3.15 -10.55
N ALA A 112 4.86 1.93 -11.09
CA ALA A 112 6.04 1.47 -11.82
C ALA A 112 6.27 2.29 -13.10
N CYS A 113 5.23 2.52 -13.90
CA CYS A 113 5.31 3.36 -15.09
C CYS A 113 5.79 4.77 -14.76
N LEU A 114 5.23 5.38 -13.72
CA LEU A 114 5.60 6.73 -13.29
C LEU A 114 7.04 6.76 -12.74
N GLY A 115 7.42 5.79 -11.93
CA GLY A 115 8.77 5.65 -11.39
C GLY A 115 9.81 5.49 -12.51
N LEU A 116 9.53 4.65 -13.52
CA LEU A 116 10.41 4.46 -14.68
C LEU A 116 10.55 5.75 -15.51
N LEU A 117 9.46 6.49 -15.72
CA LEU A 117 9.51 7.76 -16.43
C LEU A 117 10.37 8.79 -15.68
N VAL A 118 10.16 8.95 -14.38
CA VAL A 118 10.88 9.94 -13.58
C VAL A 118 12.36 9.55 -13.44
N LEU A 119 12.63 8.36 -12.93
CA LEU A 119 14.01 7.93 -12.65
C LEU A 119 14.78 7.66 -13.94
N GLY A 120 14.13 7.13 -14.97
CA GLY A 120 14.73 6.90 -16.28
C GLY A 120 15.16 8.21 -16.96
N THR A 121 14.31 9.24 -16.94
CA THR A 121 14.64 10.55 -17.48
C THR A 121 15.84 11.17 -16.73
N ARG A 122 15.86 11.06 -15.41
CA ARG A 122 16.99 11.56 -14.59
C ARG A 122 18.28 10.81 -14.86
N LEU A 123 18.21 9.51 -14.98
CA LEU A 123 19.37 8.69 -15.32
C LEU A 123 19.90 9.03 -16.71
N TRP A 124 19.02 9.22 -17.69
CA TRP A 124 19.41 9.64 -19.05
C TRP A 124 20.17 10.96 -19.04
N ILE A 125 19.62 11.99 -18.37
CA ILE A 125 20.28 13.31 -18.25
C ILE A 125 21.65 13.20 -17.57
N LEU A 126 21.82 12.27 -16.63
CA LEU A 126 23.10 12.05 -15.94
C LEU A 126 24.16 11.39 -16.84
N LEU A 127 23.74 10.50 -17.75
CA LEU A 127 24.63 9.75 -18.63
C LEU A 127 24.98 10.49 -19.93
N ASP A 128 24.11 11.37 -20.38
CA ASP A 128 24.26 12.15 -21.61
C ASP A 128 24.08 13.66 -21.29
N PRO A 129 25.05 14.26 -20.58
CA PRO A 129 25.04 15.69 -20.29
C PRO A 129 25.39 16.47 -21.57
N VAL A 130 24.37 17.02 -22.25
CA VAL A 130 24.52 17.92 -23.40
C VAL A 130 25.13 19.26 -22.96
#